data_3a31f3f0b634f5400de5bb8416675b2f
#
_entry.id   3a31f3f0b634f5400de5bb8416675b2f
#
_cell.length_a   1.000
_cell.length_b   1.000
_cell.length_c   1.000
_cell.angle_alpha   90.00
_cell.angle_beta   90.00
_cell.angle_gamma   90.00
#
_symmetry.space_group_name_H-M   'P 1'
#
loop_
_entity.id
_entity.type
_entity.pdbx_description
1 polymer ?
#
loop_
_entity_poly.entity_id
_entity_poly.type
_entity_poly.pdbx_seq_one_letter_code
_entity_poly.pdbx_strand_id
1 'polypeptide(L)'
;MAYTYGRIILGLLLVLILSGCLYPDSERSENKQPNEQQLAIVQNAIEEFREQNNGLLPIKTKENDTPIFQKYLVDFTALKEANALSEIPPNAYEGGGYYQYTLITPEDNPRVKLIDLRNTESIRSVNVQLNGYRNEHIYPPYGREIAEGVYTLDYESLGYDAMPTVVSPFSGENLPIVMDVEGQLYIDYRIDLKNALDKYEHNYSKGDDIRWLLAENTPFVPAYSLPYTIQDGEPAFLLEEANE
;
A
#
# COMPACT_ATOMS: atom_id res chain seq x y z
N MET A 1 -20.90 8.78 -57.74
CA MET A 1 -21.58 8.91 -56.45
C MET A 1 -21.43 7.68 -55.53
N ALA A 2 -21.55 6.44 -56.03
CA ALA A 2 -21.45 5.24 -55.14
C ALA A 2 -20.10 5.07 -54.45
N TYR A 3 -18.98 5.45 -55.05
CA TYR A 3 -17.63 5.33 -54.47
C TYR A 3 -17.38 6.29 -53.31
N THR A 4 -18.04 7.45 -53.28
CA THR A 4 -17.90 8.43 -52.19
C THR A 4 -18.61 7.99 -50.94
N TYR A 5 -19.81 7.39 -51.09
CA TYR A 5 -20.59 6.85 -49.97
C TYR A 5 -19.89 5.64 -49.31
N GLY A 6 -19.23 4.77 -50.10
CA GLY A 6 -18.49 3.64 -49.59
C GLY A 6 -17.29 4.07 -48.73
N ARG A 7 -16.59 5.16 -49.07
CA ARG A 7 -15.50 5.71 -48.28
C ARG A 7 -15.94 6.38 -46.98
N ILE A 8 -17.11 7.02 -47.01
CA ILE A 8 -17.71 7.65 -45.83
C ILE A 8 -18.16 6.57 -44.81
N ILE A 9 -18.82 5.50 -45.32
CA ILE A 9 -19.25 4.36 -44.48
C ILE A 9 -18.07 3.62 -43.87
N LEU A 10 -17.00 3.41 -44.61
CA LEU A 10 -15.78 2.76 -44.14
C LEU A 10 -15.07 3.63 -43.08
N GLY A 11 -15.05 4.96 -43.24
CA GLY A 11 -14.56 5.91 -42.24
C GLY A 11 -15.39 5.92 -40.95
N LEU A 12 -16.69 5.84 -41.06
CA LEU A 12 -17.60 5.79 -39.90
C LEU A 12 -17.47 4.47 -39.13
N LEU A 13 -17.27 3.36 -39.87
CA LEU A 13 -17.03 2.04 -39.25
C LEU A 13 -15.69 1.99 -38.50
N LEU A 14 -14.66 2.67 -39.01
CA LEU A 14 -13.34 2.76 -38.38
C LEU A 14 -13.39 3.55 -37.06
N VAL A 15 -14.21 4.60 -36.97
CA VAL A 15 -14.40 5.41 -35.75
C VAL A 15 -15.12 4.62 -34.66
N LEU A 16 -16.02 3.69 -35.02
CA LEU A 16 -16.74 2.83 -34.06
C LEU A 16 -15.84 1.76 -33.43
N ILE A 17 -14.73 1.39 -34.12
CA ILE A 17 -13.77 0.40 -33.59
C ILE A 17 -12.77 1.05 -32.62
N LEU A 18 -12.54 2.37 -32.68
CA LEU A 18 -11.64 3.09 -31.79
C LEU A 18 -12.26 3.52 -30.44
N SER A 19 -13.57 3.38 -30.25
CA SER A 19 -14.23 3.71 -28.99
C SER A 19 -14.14 2.62 -27.91
N GLY A 20 -13.36 1.57 -28.13
CA GLY A 20 -13.21 0.41 -27.24
C GLY A 20 -12.22 0.53 -26.09
N CYS A 21 -11.61 1.68 -25.83
CA CYS A 21 -10.62 1.86 -24.75
C CYS A 21 -10.98 2.95 -23.74
N LEU A 22 -12.26 3.06 -23.36
CA LEU A 22 -12.58 3.65 -22.05
C LEU A 22 -12.84 2.49 -21.09
N TYR A 23 -11.76 2.05 -20.43
CA TYR A 23 -11.83 1.10 -19.34
C TYR A 23 -12.42 1.82 -18.12
N PRO A 24 -13.64 1.48 -17.67
CA PRO A 24 -14.26 2.21 -16.58
C PRO A 24 -13.58 1.84 -15.25
N ASP A 25 -13.46 2.81 -14.35
CA ASP A 25 -12.99 2.63 -12.96
C ASP A 25 -13.85 1.64 -12.12
N SER A 26 -14.94 1.11 -12.66
CA SER A 26 -15.78 0.08 -12.06
C SER A 26 -15.10 -1.28 -11.84
N GLU A 27 -13.99 -1.55 -12.50
CA GLU A 27 -13.21 -2.79 -12.34
C GLU A 27 -12.44 -2.87 -11.02
N ARG A 28 -12.40 -1.79 -10.22
CA ARG A 28 -11.80 -1.85 -8.87
C ARG A 28 -12.57 -2.75 -7.89
N SER A 29 -13.86 -3.00 -8.14
CA SER A 29 -14.64 -3.93 -7.33
C SER A 29 -14.42 -5.40 -7.73
N GLU A 30 -14.10 -5.70 -8.98
CA GLU A 30 -13.82 -7.05 -9.47
C GLU A 30 -12.46 -7.58 -8.97
N ASN A 31 -11.50 -6.69 -8.70
CA ASN A 31 -10.20 -7.07 -8.14
C ASN A 31 -10.22 -7.38 -6.62
N LYS A 32 -11.30 -7.08 -5.90
CA LYS A 32 -11.40 -7.38 -4.46
C LYS A 32 -11.64 -8.86 -4.19
N GLN A 33 -12.56 -9.49 -4.91
CA GLN A 33 -12.86 -10.93 -4.75
C GLN A 33 -11.66 -11.84 -5.10
N PRO A 34 -10.93 -11.62 -6.21
CA PRO A 34 -9.71 -12.39 -6.47
C PRO A 34 -8.66 -12.28 -5.37
N ASN A 35 -8.48 -11.09 -4.77
CA ASN A 35 -7.53 -10.90 -3.68
C ASN A 35 -7.93 -11.67 -2.42
N GLU A 36 -9.20 -11.66 -2.03
CA GLU A 36 -9.69 -12.40 -0.85
C GLU A 36 -9.54 -13.92 -1.02
N GLN A 37 -9.83 -14.46 -2.21
CA GLN A 37 -9.63 -15.86 -2.51
C GLN A 37 -8.14 -16.26 -2.43
N GLN A 38 -7.26 -15.45 -3.01
CA GLN A 38 -5.81 -15.68 -2.96
C GLN A 38 -5.27 -15.57 -1.53
N LEU A 39 -5.75 -14.63 -0.74
CA LEU A 39 -5.41 -14.52 0.68
C LEU A 39 -5.83 -15.77 1.46
N ALA A 40 -7.03 -16.29 1.23
CA ALA A 40 -7.51 -17.51 1.88
C ALA A 40 -6.66 -18.75 1.53
N ILE A 41 -6.24 -18.88 0.28
CA ILE A 41 -5.34 -19.96 -0.16
C ILE A 41 -4.01 -19.88 0.59
N VAL A 42 -3.40 -18.69 0.66
CA VAL A 42 -2.11 -18.51 1.34
C VAL A 42 -2.27 -18.64 2.86
N GLN A 43 -3.38 -18.18 3.44
CA GLN A 43 -3.69 -18.36 4.86
C GLN A 43 -3.69 -19.84 5.24
N ASN A 44 -4.43 -20.67 4.49
CA ASN A 44 -4.49 -22.11 4.71
C ASN A 44 -3.10 -22.76 4.55
N ALA A 45 -2.32 -22.34 3.56
CA ALA A 45 -0.96 -22.86 3.35
C ALA A 45 -0.02 -22.51 4.54
N ILE A 46 -0.19 -21.34 5.14
CA ILE A 46 0.59 -20.93 6.32
C ILE A 46 0.20 -21.74 7.55
N GLU A 47 -1.09 -22.00 7.73
CA GLU A 47 -1.60 -22.82 8.83
C GLU A 47 -1.07 -24.26 8.70
N GLU A 48 -1.14 -24.86 7.51
CA GLU A 48 -0.58 -26.20 7.22
C GLU A 48 0.93 -26.23 7.46
N PHE A 49 1.68 -25.24 6.98
CA PHE A 49 3.12 -25.14 7.21
C PHE A 49 3.43 -25.07 8.71
N ARG A 50 2.70 -24.24 9.46
CA ARG A 50 2.87 -24.06 10.91
C ARG A 50 2.64 -25.38 11.68
N GLU A 51 1.61 -26.15 11.30
CA GLU A 51 1.34 -27.45 11.91
C GLU A 51 2.47 -28.46 11.63
N GLN A 52 3.00 -28.46 10.40
CA GLN A 52 4.07 -29.37 9.99
C GLN A 52 5.45 -29.00 10.57
N ASN A 53 5.66 -27.72 10.96
CA ASN A 53 6.96 -27.20 11.36
C ASN A 53 7.02 -26.71 12.83
N ASN A 54 6.32 -27.39 13.74
CA ASN A 54 6.34 -27.12 15.19
C ASN A 54 6.01 -25.65 15.56
N GLY A 55 5.07 -25.04 14.83
CA GLY A 55 4.65 -23.67 15.09
C GLY A 55 5.46 -22.58 14.40
N LEU A 56 6.54 -22.93 13.67
CA LEU A 56 7.31 -21.97 12.88
C LEU A 56 6.47 -21.39 11.74
N LEU A 57 6.71 -20.13 11.41
CA LEU A 57 6.05 -19.43 10.31
C LEU A 57 6.96 -19.34 9.08
N PRO A 58 6.40 -19.45 7.87
CA PRO A 58 7.15 -19.32 6.62
C PRO A 58 7.35 -17.83 6.28
N ILE A 59 8.26 -17.16 6.99
CA ILE A 59 8.53 -15.73 6.84
C ILE A 59 10.01 -15.49 6.48
N LYS A 60 10.24 -14.44 5.69
CA LYS A 60 11.58 -13.95 5.38
C LYS A 60 12.15 -13.19 6.58
N THR A 61 13.39 -13.48 6.95
CA THR A 61 14.10 -12.73 8.01
C THR A 61 14.30 -11.28 7.59
N LYS A 62 13.96 -10.34 8.49
CA LYS A 62 14.14 -8.90 8.33
C LYS A 62 14.84 -8.32 9.56
N GLU A 63 15.43 -7.13 9.40
CA GLU A 63 16.04 -6.39 10.50
C GLU A 63 15.00 -6.04 11.58
N ASN A 64 15.46 -5.89 12.82
CA ASN A 64 14.55 -5.66 13.95
C ASN A 64 13.80 -4.33 13.88
N ASP A 65 14.39 -3.32 13.27
CA ASP A 65 13.86 -1.97 13.05
C ASP A 65 12.93 -1.86 11.84
N THR A 66 12.73 -2.97 11.09
CA THR A 66 11.78 -2.97 9.96
C THR A 66 10.37 -2.64 10.47
N PRO A 67 9.67 -1.67 9.83
CA PRO A 67 8.31 -1.31 10.22
C PRO A 67 7.37 -2.51 10.27
N ILE A 68 6.48 -2.53 11.29
CA ILE A 68 5.67 -3.71 11.66
C ILE A 68 4.91 -4.32 10.48
N PHE A 69 4.33 -3.51 9.60
CA PHE A 69 3.56 -3.99 8.44
C PHE A 69 4.42 -4.50 7.27
N GLN A 70 5.74 -4.32 7.33
CA GLN A 70 6.70 -4.75 6.30
C GLN A 70 7.68 -5.82 6.83
N LYS A 71 7.53 -6.21 8.10
CA LYS A 71 8.50 -7.05 8.82
C LYS A 71 8.34 -8.54 8.52
N TYR A 72 7.12 -9.04 8.48
CA TYR A 72 6.83 -10.47 8.43
C TYR A 72 6.38 -10.91 7.02
N LEU A 73 7.27 -10.73 6.04
CA LEU A 73 6.98 -11.09 4.66
C LEU A 73 6.90 -12.60 4.49
N VAL A 74 5.88 -13.07 3.78
CA VAL A 74 5.68 -14.50 3.49
C VAL A 74 6.82 -15.03 2.62
N ASP A 75 7.37 -16.18 3.00
CA ASP A 75 8.33 -16.94 2.21
C ASP A 75 7.61 -18.01 1.39
N PHE A 76 7.28 -17.70 0.15
CA PHE A 76 6.66 -18.63 -0.77
C PHE A 76 7.56 -19.81 -1.15
N THR A 77 8.88 -19.65 -1.07
CA THR A 77 9.82 -20.75 -1.32
C THR A 77 9.68 -21.81 -0.24
N ALA A 78 9.69 -21.40 1.03
CA ALA A 78 9.47 -22.30 2.16
C ALA A 78 8.12 -23.01 2.08
N LEU A 79 7.02 -22.33 1.71
CA LEU A 79 5.69 -22.92 1.53
C LEU A 79 5.68 -23.99 0.43
N LYS A 80 6.36 -23.75 -0.68
CA LYS A 80 6.45 -24.71 -1.80
C LYS A 80 7.32 -25.91 -1.45
N GLU A 81 8.44 -25.72 -0.80
CA GLU A 81 9.36 -26.79 -0.37
C GLU A 81 8.69 -27.72 0.65
N ALA A 82 7.84 -27.17 1.52
CA ALA A 82 7.01 -27.95 2.46
C ALA A 82 5.78 -28.59 1.81
N ASN A 83 5.52 -28.37 0.51
CA ASN A 83 4.30 -28.78 -0.20
C ASN A 83 2.99 -28.23 0.40
N ALA A 84 3.06 -27.18 1.22
CA ALA A 84 1.90 -26.49 1.77
C ALA A 84 1.21 -25.58 0.73
N LEU A 85 1.93 -25.19 -0.34
CA LEU A 85 1.41 -24.40 -1.44
C LEU A 85 1.85 -24.98 -2.78
N SER A 86 0.91 -25.31 -3.66
CA SER A 86 1.22 -25.86 -4.98
C SER A 86 1.73 -24.81 -5.96
N GLU A 87 1.09 -23.65 -6.00
CA GLU A 87 1.41 -22.53 -6.90
C GLU A 87 1.39 -21.19 -6.16
N ILE A 88 2.33 -20.32 -6.51
CA ILE A 88 2.35 -18.95 -5.99
C ILE A 88 1.16 -18.18 -6.59
N PRO A 89 0.39 -17.42 -5.79
CA PRO A 89 -0.71 -16.62 -6.30
C PRO A 89 -0.29 -15.69 -7.45
N PRO A 90 -1.06 -15.59 -8.54
CA PRO A 90 -0.71 -14.75 -9.69
C PRO A 90 -0.70 -13.24 -9.37
N ASN A 91 -1.38 -12.82 -8.30
CA ASN A 91 -1.35 -11.45 -7.81
C ASN A 91 -0.15 -11.14 -6.88
N ALA A 92 0.57 -12.18 -6.41
CA ALA A 92 1.81 -12.01 -5.66
C ALA A 92 2.95 -11.55 -6.58
N TYR A 93 3.87 -10.76 -6.05
CA TYR A 93 5.05 -10.28 -6.77
C TYR A 93 5.88 -11.43 -7.35
N GLU A 94 6.10 -12.47 -6.56
CA GLU A 94 6.81 -13.68 -6.98
C GLU A 94 6.05 -14.48 -8.06
N GLY A 95 4.75 -14.26 -8.20
CA GLY A 95 3.89 -14.79 -9.26
C GLY A 95 3.71 -13.86 -10.47
N GLY A 96 4.38 -12.70 -10.47
CA GLY A 96 4.29 -11.68 -11.54
C GLY A 96 3.23 -10.60 -11.29
N GLY A 97 2.62 -10.57 -10.12
CA GLY A 97 1.63 -9.57 -9.70
C GLY A 97 2.24 -8.34 -9.01
N TYR A 98 1.40 -7.57 -8.32
CA TYR A 98 1.75 -6.29 -7.73
C TYR A 98 1.75 -6.29 -6.20
N TYR A 99 1.46 -7.43 -5.55
CA TYR A 99 1.33 -7.47 -4.11
C TYR A 99 2.43 -8.29 -3.45
N GLN A 100 2.96 -7.77 -2.36
CA GLN A 100 3.78 -8.53 -1.45
C GLN A 100 2.90 -9.03 -0.30
N TYR A 101 3.03 -10.31 0.03
CA TYR A 101 2.29 -10.93 1.11
C TYR A 101 3.04 -10.75 2.42
N THR A 102 2.33 -10.33 3.46
CA THR A 102 2.88 -10.13 4.81
C THR A 102 1.94 -10.74 5.86
N LEU A 103 2.47 -11.04 7.03
CA LEU A 103 1.67 -11.46 8.19
C LEU A 103 1.53 -10.31 9.18
N ILE A 104 0.33 -10.21 9.73
CA ILE A 104 0.08 -9.44 10.95
C ILE A 104 -0.17 -10.40 12.11
N THR A 105 0.07 -9.95 13.35
CA THR A 105 -0.11 -10.72 14.60
C THR A 105 0.53 -12.12 14.55
N PRO A 106 1.84 -12.25 14.18
CA PRO A 106 2.47 -13.55 13.92
C PRO A 106 2.55 -14.43 15.16
N GLU A 107 2.60 -13.86 16.36
CA GLU A 107 2.79 -14.60 17.61
C GLU A 107 1.49 -15.26 18.10
N ASP A 108 0.36 -14.58 17.93
CA ASP A 108 -0.94 -15.04 18.44
C ASP A 108 -1.78 -15.72 17.36
N ASN A 109 -2.23 -14.92 16.40
CA ASN A 109 -3.12 -15.36 15.32
C ASN A 109 -2.62 -14.78 13.99
N PRO A 110 -1.65 -15.44 13.33
CA PRO A 110 -1.05 -14.95 12.10
C PRO A 110 -2.10 -14.81 10.99
N ARG A 111 -2.30 -13.61 10.49
CA ARG A 111 -3.21 -13.31 9.38
C ARG A 111 -2.46 -12.77 8.18
N VAL A 112 -2.76 -13.32 7.02
CA VAL A 112 -2.16 -12.92 5.74
C VAL A 112 -2.79 -11.63 5.26
N LYS A 113 -1.94 -10.69 4.85
CA LYS A 113 -2.31 -9.38 4.30
C LYS A 113 -1.44 -9.03 3.10
N LEU A 114 -1.81 -7.95 2.40
CA LEU A 114 -1.15 -7.49 1.20
C LEU A 114 -0.50 -6.11 1.41
N ILE A 115 0.69 -5.95 0.85
CA ILE A 115 1.33 -4.66 0.60
C ILE A 115 1.23 -4.37 -0.90
N ASP A 116 0.73 -3.20 -1.27
CA ASP A 116 0.67 -2.77 -2.68
C ASP A 116 2.03 -2.21 -3.11
N LEU A 117 2.75 -2.95 -3.96
CA LEU A 117 4.07 -2.56 -4.43
C LEU A 117 4.05 -1.38 -5.42
N ARG A 118 2.89 -1.02 -5.97
CA ARG A 118 2.77 0.20 -6.79
C ARG A 118 3.02 1.44 -5.94
N ASN A 119 2.57 1.43 -4.68
CA ASN A 119 2.86 2.49 -3.72
C ASN A 119 4.35 2.51 -3.33
N THR A 120 4.96 1.35 -3.19
CA THR A 120 6.41 1.21 -2.97
C THR A 120 7.21 1.86 -4.09
N GLU A 121 6.82 1.63 -5.34
CA GLU A 121 7.52 2.20 -6.50
C GLU A 121 7.33 3.72 -6.59
N SER A 122 6.15 4.22 -6.22
CA SER A 122 5.90 5.67 -6.13
C SER A 122 6.78 6.34 -5.07
N ILE A 123 6.84 5.79 -3.85
CA ILE A 123 7.74 6.26 -2.79
C ILE A 123 9.20 6.22 -3.25
N ARG A 124 9.62 5.12 -3.89
CA ARG A 124 10.98 4.97 -4.42
C ARG A 124 11.31 6.03 -5.46
N SER A 125 10.39 6.33 -6.37
CA SER A 125 10.57 7.37 -7.38
C SER A 125 10.81 8.74 -6.75
N VAL A 126 10.01 9.11 -5.75
CA VAL A 126 10.19 10.37 -4.99
C VAL A 126 11.53 10.36 -4.24
N ASN A 127 11.90 9.22 -3.65
CA ASN A 127 13.14 9.09 -2.89
C ASN A 127 14.39 9.26 -3.78
N VAL A 128 14.32 8.84 -5.05
CA VAL A 128 15.41 9.08 -6.02
C VAL A 128 15.60 10.59 -6.24
N GLN A 129 14.52 11.37 -6.44
CA GLN A 129 14.61 12.83 -6.59
C GLN A 129 15.09 13.50 -5.30
N LEU A 130 14.57 13.06 -4.15
CA LEU A 130 14.99 13.55 -2.84
C LEU A 130 16.49 13.36 -2.59
N ASN A 131 17.01 12.17 -2.90
CA ASN A 131 18.44 11.88 -2.77
C ASN A 131 19.28 12.72 -3.75
N GLY A 132 18.79 12.94 -4.98
CA GLY A 132 19.42 13.89 -5.92
C GLY A 132 19.53 15.27 -5.34
N TYR A 133 18.42 15.80 -4.80
CA TYR A 133 18.39 17.12 -4.14
C TYR A 133 19.35 17.21 -2.94
N ARG A 134 19.37 16.19 -2.07
CA ARG A 134 20.24 16.14 -0.87
C ARG A 134 21.73 16.06 -1.20
N ASN A 135 22.13 15.64 -2.38
CA ASN A 135 23.53 15.67 -2.81
C ASN A 135 24.03 17.11 -3.05
N GLU A 136 23.13 18.05 -3.32
CA GLU A 136 23.45 19.46 -3.61
C GLU A 136 23.06 20.40 -2.45
N HIS A 137 22.23 19.92 -1.52
CA HIS A 137 21.66 20.73 -0.45
C HIS A 137 21.81 20.03 0.92
N ILE A 138 22.06 20.82 1.96
CA ILE A 138 22.30 20.32 3.33
C ILE A 138 21.01 19.72 3.93
N TYR A 139 19.87 20.36 3.66
CA TYR A 139 18.58 19.98 4.22
C TYR A 139 17.66 19.40 3.14
N PRO A 140 16.77 18.44 3.51
CA PRO A 140 15.70 18.02 2.63
C PRO A 140 14.79 19.18 2.21
N PRO A 141 14.08 19.07 1.06
CA PRO A 141 13.17 20.12 0.58
C PRO A 141 11.83 20.06 1.35
N TYR A 142 11.85 20.58 2.56
CA TYR A 142 10.66 20.65 3.42
C TYR A 142 9.66 21.66 2.85
N GLY A 143 8.42 21.22 2.71
CA GLY A 143 7.29 22.10 2.46
C GLY A 143 6.70 22.63 3.78
N ARG A 144 5.36 22.59 3.89
CA ARG A 144 4.67 23.04 5.12
C ARG A 144 4.71 21.96 6.19
N GLU A 145 4.99 22.33 7.42
CA GLU A 145 4.78 21.46 8.59
C GLU A 145 3.29 21.22 8.82
N ILE A 146 2.88 19.96 8.90
CA ILE A 146 1.49 19.54 9.06
C ILE A 146 1.21 18.88 10.41
N ALA A 147 2.25 18.46 11.09
CA ALA A 147 2.29 18.05 12.49
C ALA A 147 3.74 18.25 12.98
N GLU A 148 3.97 18.17 14.27
CA GLU A 148 5.32 18.27 14.84
C GLU A 148 6.28 17.29 14.16
N GLY A 149 7.31 17.80 13.49
CA GLY A 149 8.29 16.99 12.78
C GLY A 149 7.79 16.27 11.52
N VAL A 150 6.58 16.54 11.02
CA VAL A 150 6.02 15.97 9.79
C VAL A 150 5.73 17.08 8.78
N TYR A 151 6.30 16.94 7.60
CA TYR A 151 6.28 17.97 6.56
C TYR A 151 5.66 17.44 5.26
N THR A 152 5.00 18.33 4.52
CA THR A 152 4.76 18.09 3.09
C THR A 152 6.08 18.22 2.33
N LEU A 153 6.11 17.74 1.09
CA LEU A 153 7.26 17.94 0.21
C LEU A 153 7.20 19.33 -0.43
N ASP A 154 8.33 20.01 -0.53
CA ASP A 154 8.53 21.06 -1.54
C ASP A 154 8.78 20.37 -2.88
N TYR A 155 7.69 19.97 -3.53
CA TYR A 155 7.70 19.13 -4.72
C TYR A 155 8.26 19.86 -5.94
N GLU A 156 8.16 21.22 -6.00
CA GLU A 156 8.72 22.03 -7.08
C GLU A 156 10.24 21.96 -7.05
N SER A 157 10.85 22.03 -5.86
CA SER A 157 12.29 21.84 -5.67
C SER A 157 12.78 20.43 -6.04
N LEU A 158 11.90 19.43 -6.03
CA LEU A 158 12.17 18.08 -6.49
C LEU A 158 11.91 17.88 -8.00
N GLY A 159 11.48 18.93 -8.72
CA GLY A 159 11.23 18.91 -10.15
C GLY A 159 9.88 18.33 -10.55
N TYR A 160 8.90 18.30 -9.63
CA TYR A 160 7.53 17.89 -9.92
C TYR A 160 6.63 19.10 -10.21
N ASP A 161 5.73 18.94 -11.20
CA ASP A 161 4.71 19.97 -11.52
C ASP A 161 3.53 19.99 -10.53
N ALA A 162 3.35 18.89 -9.79
CA ALA A 162 2.29 18.72 -8.79
C ALA A 162 2.78 17.85 -7.64
N MET A 163 2.09 17.94 -6.48
CA MET A 163 2.37 17.10 -5.31
C MET A 163 2.31 15.61 -5.69
N PRO A 164 3.39 14.84 -5.48
CA PRO A 164 3.37 13.41 -5.69
C PRO A 164 2.40 12.73 -4.72
N THR A 165 1.61 11.80 -5.26
CA THR A 165 0.61 11.05 -4.50
C THR A 165 0.72 9.55 -4.79
N VAL A 166 0.13 8.74 -3.93
CA VAL A 166 -0.10 7.31 -4.16
C VAL A 166 -1.60 7.03 -4.17
N VAL A 167 -2.01 5.98 -4.87
CA VAL A 167 -3.41 5.55 -4.85
C VAL A 167 -3.62 4.64 -3.64
N SER A 168 -4.56 5.00 -2.76
CA SER A 168 -4.91 4.18 -1.61
C SER A 168 -5.42 2.79 -2.02
N PRO A 169 -4.88 1.70 -1.46
CA PRO A 169 -5.44 0.36 -1.65
C PRO A 169 -6.76 0.17 -0.88
N PHE A 170 -7.11 1.08 0.04
CA PHE A 170 -8.30 1.02 0.90
C PHE A 170 -9.49 1.74 0.28
N SER A 171 -9.33 3.00 -0.09
CA SER A 171 -10.39 3.87 -0.62
C SER A 171 -10.29 4.12 -2.12
N GLY A 172 -9.10 3.99 -2.71
CA GLY A 172 -8.81 4.40 -4.07
C GLY A 172 -8.55 5.89 -4.24
N GLU A 173 -8.56 6.66 -3.14
CA GLU A 173 -8.23 8.08 -3.14
C GLU A 173 -6.72 8.31 -3.35
N ASN A 174 -6.36 9.51 -3.82
CA ASN A 174 -4.98 9.92 -3.92
C ASN A 174 -4.48 10.42 -2.56
N LEU A 175 -3.51 9.72 -1.99
CA LEU A 175 -2.90 10.05 -0.70
C LEU A 175 -1.61 10.83 -0.91
N PRO A 176 -1.37 11.92 -0.17
CA PRO A 176 -0.11 12.66 -0.25
C PRO A 176 1.05 11.85 0.33
N ILE A 177 2.25 12.11 -0.19
CA ILE A 177 3.50 11.67 0.40
C ILE A 177 3.98 12.78 1.34
N VAL A 178 4.38 12.40 2.55
CA VAL A 178 4.89 13.28 3.58
C VAL A 178 6.30 12.85 4.00
N MET A 179 6.99 13.68 4.75
CA MET A 179 8.38 13.48 5.13
C MET A 179 8.58 13.84 6.60
N ASP A 180 9.41 13.08 7.32
CA ASP A 180 9.85 13.41 8.67
C ASP A 180 11.07 14.37 8.68
N VAL A 181 11.57 14.68 9.88
CA VAL A 181 12.76 15.53 10.08
C VAL A 181 14.05 14.95 9.52
N GLU A 182 14.11 13.65 9.30
CA GLU A 182 15.28 12.96 8.72
C GLU A 182 15.20 12.88 7.19
N GLY A 183 14.06 13.26 6.62
CA GLY A 183 13.77 13.16 5.19
C GLY A 183 13.32 11.77 4.77
N GLN A 184 12.85 10.94 5.70
CA GLN A 184 12.22 9.67 5.38
C GLN A 184 10.80 9.92 4.86
N LEU A 185 10.44 9.21 3.79
CA LEU A 185 9.15 9.38 3.13
C LEU A 185 8.10 8.40 3.65
N TYR A 186 6.87 8.91 3.84
CA TYR A 186 5.71 8.16 4.29
C TYR A 186 4.47 8.52 3.47
N ILE A 187 3.48 7.64 3.51
CA ILE A 187 2.15 7.87 2.93
C ILE A 187 1.23 8.39 4.04
N ASP A 188 0.51 9.45 3.77
CA ASP A 188 -0.47 10.00 4.71
C ASP A 188 -1.82 9.30 4.58
N TYR A 189 -2.09 8.38 5.50
CA TYR A 189 -3.32 7.58 5.51
C TYR A 189 -4.48 8.21 6.30
N ARG A 190 -4.43 9.49 6.67
CA ARG A 190 -5.49 10.12 7.49
C ARG A 190 -6.88 10.02 6.85
N ILE A 191 -6.99 10.12 5.52
CA ILE A 191 -8.26 9.95 4.81
C ILE A 191 -8.82 8.54 5.01
N ASP A 192 -7.99 7.51 4.79
CA ASP A 192 -8.41 6.12 4.97
C ASP A 192 -8.75 5.78 6.41
N LEU A 193 -7.94 6.29 7.34
CA LEU A 193 -8.16 6.10 8.78
C LEU A 193 -9.45 6.78 9.25
N LYS A 194 -9.76 7.99 8.75
CA LYS A 194 -11.04 8.65 9.03
C LYS A 194 -12.21 7.80 8.54
N ASN A 195 -12.16 7.35 7.30
CA ASN A 195 -13.17 6.46 6.74
C ASN A 195 -13.32 5.16 7.54
N ALA A 196 -12.21 4.62 8.05
CA ALA A 196 -12.22 3.40 8.86
C ALA A 196 -12.81 3.63 10.25
N LEU A 197 -12.48 4.73 10.92
CA LEU A 197 -13.07 5.13 12.20
C LEU A 197 -14.60 5.30 12.10
N ASP A 198 -15.08 5.88 11.01
CA ASP A 198 -16.52 6.09 10.78
C ASP A 198 -17.25 4.78 10.40
N LYS A 199 -16.53 3.79 9.84
CA LYS A 199 -17.12 2.56 9.28
C LYS A 199 -17.11 1.37 10.22
N TYR A 200 -16.03 1.20 11.00
CA TYR A 200 -15.81 0.00 11.80
C TYR A 200 -16.02 0.29 13.30
N GLU A 201 -16.64 -0.65 14.01
CA GLU A 201 -16.67 -0.59 15.47
C GLU A 201 -15.26 -0.71 16.05
N HIS A 202 -14.91 0.15 16.99
CA HIS A 202 -13.60 0.17 17.60
C HIS A 202 -13.63 0.73 19.04
N ASN A 203 -12.58 0.42 19.80
CA ASN A 203 -12.37 0.93 21.16
C ASN A 203 -11.07 1.75 21.26
N TYR A 204 -10.53 2.18 20.14
CA TYR A 204 -9.31 3.00 20.11
C TYR A 204 -9.52 4.35 20.76
N SER A 205 -8.50 4.79 21.49
CA SER A 205 -8.43 6.07 22.20
C SER A 205 -7.13 6.79 21.87
N LYS A 206 -6.96 8.00 22.40
CA LYS A 206 -5.71 8.76 22.26
C LYS A 206 -4.54 7.95 22.83
N GLY A 207 -3.49 7.81 22.02
CA GLY A 207 -2.29 7.03 22.32
C GLY A 207 -2.27 5.63 21.71
N ASP A 208 -3.41 5.10 21.27
CA ASP A 208 -3.47 3.82 20.56
C ASP A 208 -3.11 3.99 19.09
N ASP A 209 -2.40 3.01 18.52
CA ASP A 209 -2.08 3.01 17.08
C ASP A 209 -3.28 2.53 16.27
N ILE A 210 -3.99 3.47 15.64
CA ILE A 210 -5.20 3.19 14.86
C ILE A 210 -4.95 2.59 13.47
N ARG A 211 -3.70 2.44 13.03
CA ARG A 211 -3.37 1.76 11.76
C ARG A 211 -3.87 0.32 11.72
N TRP A 212 -3.96 -0.31 12.89
CA TRP A 212 -4.49 -1.66 13.05
C TRP A 212 -5.95 -1.75 12.61
N LEU A 213 -6.74 -0.67 12.70
CA LEU A 213 -8.12 -0.66 12.22
C LEU A 213 -8.22 -0.95 10.72
N LEU A 214 -7.29 -0.40 9.92
CA LEU A 214 -7.17 -0.72 8.49
C LEU A 214 -6.67 -2.16 8.28
N ALA A 215 -5.56 -2.52 8.95
CA ALA A 215 -4.92 -3.81 8.77
C ALA A 215 -5.83 -4.98 9.19
N GLU A 216 -6.66 -4.82 10.19
CA GLU A 216 -7.56 -5.85 10.68
C GLU A 216 -8.78 -6.05 9.80
N ASN A 217 -9.36 -4.97 9.30
CA ASN A 217 -10.66 -4.98 8.63
C ASN A 217 -10.58 -5.01 7.09
N THR A 218 -9.38 -4.99 6.52
CA THR A 218 -9.18 -4.98 5.06
C THR A 218 -8.16 -6.02 4.62
N PRO A 219 -8.09 -6.37 3.33
CA PRO A 219 -7.03 -7.21 2.78
C PRO A 219 -5.63 -6.61 2.85
N PHE A 220 -5.50 -5.30 3.01
CA PHE A 220 -4.24 -4.55 2.93
C PHE A 220 -3.73 -4.09 4.29
N VAL A 221 -2.43 -3.78 4.34
CA VAL A 221 -1.80 -3.10 5.47
C VAL A 221 -1.32 -1.71 5.05
N PRO A 222 -1.33 -0.70 5.96
CA PRO A 222 -0.83 0.64 5.69
C PRO A 222 0.71 0.67 5.77
N ALA A 223 1.36 0.12 4.73
CA ALA A 223 2.81 0.15 4.59
C ALA A 223 3.32 1.58 4.34
N TYR A 224 4.57 1.85 4.67
CA TYR A 224 5.17 3.19 4.56
C TYR A 224 4.41 4.28 5.32
N SER A 225 3.89 3.95 6.49
CA SER A 225 3.06 4.81 7.32
C SER A 225 3.78 5.18 8.60
N LEU A 226 3.71 6.43 9.00
CA LEU A 226 3.90 6.82 10.39
C LEU A 226 2.78 6.21 11.27
N PRO A 227 3.00 6.00 12.56
CA PRO A 227 1.92 5.63 13.47
C PRO A 227 0.89 6.76 13.61
N TYR A 228 -0.37 6.39 13.85
CA TYR A 228 -1.48 7.34 14.02
C TYR A 228 -2.30 7.01 15.26
N THR A 229 -2.88 8.05 15.85
CA THR A 229 -3.80 7.96 16.98
C THR A 229 -5.06 8.77 16.71
N ILE A 230 -5.99 8.74 17.68
CA ILE A 230 -7.18 9.61 17.67
C ILE A 230 -6.91 10.86 18.51
N GLN A 231 -7.14 12.02 17.91
CA GLN A 231 -7.16 13.30 18.60
C GLN A 231 -8.43 14.04 18.21
N ASP A 232 -9.25 14.40 19.19
CA ASP A 232 -10.54 15.10 19.00
C ASP A 232 -11.49 14.40 17.99
N GLY A 233 -11.44 13.06 17.92
CA GLY A 233 -12.23 12.24 17.01
C GLY A 233 -11.69 12.12 15.59
N GLU A 234 -10.51 12.69 15.33
CA GLU A 234 -9.87 12.67 14.02
C GLU A 234 -8.52 11.91 14.07
N PRO A 235 -8.07 11.31 12.95
CA PRO A 235 -6.73 10.72 12.85
C PRO A 235 -5.65 11.79 12.96
N ALA A 236 -4.71 11.60 13.88
CA ALA A 236 -3.52 12.44 14.06
C ALA A 236 -2.26 11.55 14.06
N PHE A 237 -1.12 12.12 13.69
CA PHE A 237 0.14 11.39 13.82
C PHE A 237 0.43 11.09 15.28
N LEU A 238 0.79 9.84 15.58
CA LEU A 238 1.28 9.40 16.87
C LEU A 238 2.80 9.55 16.85
N LEU A 239 3.26 10.70 17.30
CA LEU A 239 4.69 10.97 17.43
C LEU A 239 5.14 10.55 18.83
N GLU A 240 6.28 9.89 18.94
CA GLU A 240 6.90 9.67 20.25
C GLU A 240 7.20 11.05 20.85
N GLU A 241 6.70 11.32 22.06
CA GLU A 241 7.14 12.50 22.79
C GLU A 241 8.67 12.40 22.92
N ALA A 242 9.38 13.38 22.39
CA ALA A 242 10.81 13.47 22.56
C ALA A 242 11.07 13.47 24.07
N ASN A 243 11.60 12.36 24.59
CA ASN A 243 12.03 12.31 25.98
C ASN A 243 13.11 13.38 26.16
N GLU A 244 12.74 14.48 26.83
CA GLU A 244 13.65 15.52 27.31
C GLU A 244 14.69 14.96 28.30
#